data_dda25d21677bdd0bb87268f000b99b11
#
_entry.id   dda25d21677bdd0bb87268f000b99b11
#
_cell.length_a   1.000
_cell.length_b   1.000
_cell.length_c   1.000
_cell.angle_alpha   90.00
_cell.angle_beta   90.00
_cell.angle_gamma   90.00
#
_symmetry.space_group_name_H-M   'P 1'
#
loop_
_entity.id
_entity.type
_entity.pdbx_description
1 polymer ?
#
loop_
_entity_poly.entity_id
_entity_poly.type
_entity_poly.pdbx_seq_one_letter_code
_entity_poly.pdbx_strand_id
1 'polypeptide(L)'
;LLLFGIFAACILSVLLTGAGRYRALTERDDASYSWRTAAQYLTTRVRQADTAGGVRVGAFDGGEGEDTLFLTEQIDGVAYTTRVYWYDGTLRELFAEEGTELDMDAGEAVLDCGGVRFFETDSGVGAELTGADGEITRLDWTLRSGEGASS
;
A
#
# COMPACT_ATOMS: atom_id res chain seq x y z
N LEU A 1 -49.74 -21.11 -16.80
CA LEU A 1 -48.47 -21.79 -16.38
C LEU A 1 -47.28 -21.38 -17.28
N LEU A 2 -47.48 -21.34 -18.60
CA LEU A 2 -46.44 -20.96 -19.55
C LEU A 2 -46.07 -19.47 -19.43
N LEU A 3 -47.04 -18.61 -19.27
CA LEU A 3 -46.86 -17.16 -19.10
C LEU A 3 -46.12 -16.82 -17.77
N PHE A 4 -46.40 -17.55 -16.73
CA PHE A 4 -45.73 -17.40 -15.41
C PHE A 4 -44.29 -17.86 -15.48
N GLY A 5 -43.98 -18.95 -16.19
CA GLY A 5 -42.61 -19.44 -16.39
C GLY A 5 -41.75 -18.45 -17.19
N ILE A 6 -42.29 -17.85 -18.26
CA ILE A 6 -41.60 -16.82 -19.04
C ILE A 6 -41.34 -15.56 -18.22
N PHE A 7 -42.30 -15.13 -17.42
CA PHE A 7 -42.17 -13.98 -16.53
C PHE A 7 -41.08 -14.19 -15.44
N ALA A 8 -41.06 -15.36 -14.82
CA ALA A 8 -40.03 -15.72 -13.85
C ALA A 8 -38.63 -15.78 -14.48
N ALA A 9 -38.50 -16.34 -15.70
CA ALA A 9 -37.23 -16.36 -16.42
C ALA A 9 -36.74 -14.96 -16.81
N CYS A 10 -37.62 -14.05 -17.19
CA CYS A 10 -37.27 -12.65 -17.46
C CYS A 10 -36.78 -11.92 -16.24
N ILE A 11 -37.44 -12.07 -15.08
CA ILE A 11 -37.00 -11.46 -13.80
C ILE A 11 -35.66 -12.01 -13.40
N LEU A 12 -35.45 -13.31 -13.46
CA LEU A 12 -34.18 -13.95 -13.13
C LEU A 12 -33.03 -13.44 -14.03
N SER A 13 -33.29 -13.31 -15.32
CA SER A 13 -32.31 -12.77 -16.29
C SER A 13 -31.93 -11.33 -15.99
N VAL A 14 -32.86 -10.46 -15.63
CA VAL A 14 -32.62 -9.07 -15.25
C VAL A 14 -31.82 -8.99 -13.96
N LEU A 15 -32.15 -9.80 -12.96
CA LEU A 15 -31.42 -9.84 -11.69
C LEU A 15 -29.96 -10.31 -11.85
N LEU A 16 -29.73 -11.34 -12.66
CA LEU A 16 -28.38 -11.83 -12.96
C LEU A 16 -27.53 -10.79 -13.72
N THR A 17 -28.12 -10.13 -14.71
CA THR A 17 -27.44 -9.06 -15.46
C THR A 17 -27.17 -7.84 -14.60
N GLY A 18 -28.12 -7.44 -13.76
CA GLY A 18 -27.95 -6.34 -12.81
C GLY A 18 -26.89 -6.61 -11.75
N ALA A 19 -26.86 -7.81 -11.20
CA ALA A 19 -25.84 -8.21 -10.20
C ALA A 19 -24.41 -8.21 -10.79
N GLY A 20 -24.23 -8.64 -12.03
CA GLY A 20 -22.93 -8.62 -12.70
C GLY A 20 -22.41 -7.19 -12.93
N ARG A 21 -23.28 -6.27 -13.33
CA ARG A 21 -22.91 -4.84 -13.50
C ARG A 21 -22.63 -4.15 -12.18
N TYR A 22 -23.39 -4.45 -11.16
CA TYR A 22 -23.19 -3.90 -9.82
C TYR A 22 -21.84 -4.34 -9.23
N ARG A 23 -21.44 -5.60 -9.39
CA ARG A 23 -20.13 -6.09 -8.97
C ARG A 23 -18.98 -5.37 -9.68
N ALA A 24 -19.07 -5.18 -10.99
CA ALA A 24 -18.04 -4.47 -11.75
C ALA A 24 -17.88 -3.01 -11.32
N LEU A 25 -18.97 -2.31 -10.98
CA LEU A 25 -18.93 -0.94 -10.44
C LEU A 25 -18.35 -0.89 -9.03
N THR A 26 -18.72 -1.83 -8.17
CA THR A 26 -18.21 -1.93 -6.80
C THR A 26 -16.72 -2.24 -6.79
N GLU A 27 -16.24 -3.16 -7.63
CA GLU A 27 -14.82 -3.48 -7.77
C GLU A 27 -14.00 -2.27 -8.24
N ARG A 28 -14.51 -1.45 -9.15
CA ARG A 28 -13.87 -0.20 -9.60
C ARG A 28 -13.81 0.84 -8.50
N ASP A 29 -14.89 1.01 -7.77
CA ASP A 29 -14.95 1.95 -6.65
C ASP A 29 -14.03 1.51 -5.51
N ASP A 30 -13.98 0.23 -5.20
CA ASP A 30 -13.07 -0.35 -4.21
C ASP A 30 -11.60 -0.18 -4.61
N ALA A 31 -11.23 -0.40 -5.87
CA ALA A 31 -9.90 -0.19 -6.39
C ALA A 31 -9.47 1.29 -6.29
N SER A 32 -10.34 2.22 -6.68
CA SER A 32 -10.10 3.67 -6.55
C SER A 32 -9.98 4.12 -5.09
N TYR A 33 -10.78 3.54 -4.21
CA TYR A 33 -10.74 3.80 -2.78
C TYR A 33 -9.44 3.26 -2.17
N SER A 34 -9.02 2.07 -2.54
CA SER A 34 -7.81 1.42 -2.01
C SER A 34 -6.54 2.21 -2.30
N TRP A 35 -6.35 2.68 -3.54
CA TRP A 35 -5.14 3.43 -3.87
C TRP A 35 -5.09 4.82 -3.20
N ARG A 36 -6.23 5.51 -3.07
CA ARG A 36 -6.31 6.79 -2.36
C ARG A 36 -6.02 6.62 -0.87
N THR A 37 -6.55 5.58 -0.27
CA THR A 37 -6.30 5.21 1.12
C THR A 37 -4.83 4.86 1.33
N ALA A 38 -4.23 4.09 0.43
CA ALA A 38 -2.81 3.77 0.45
C ALA A 38 -1.93 5.01 0.34
N ALA A 39 -2.24 5.90 -0.61
CA ALA A 39 -1.50 7.14 -0.81
C ALA A 39 -1.56 8.06 0.43
N GLN A 40 -2.73 8.19 1.02
CA GLN A 40 -2.93 8.98 2.24
C GLN A 40 -2.23 8.36 3.45
N TYR A 41 -2.33 7.06 3.61
CA TYR A 41 -1.64 6.31 4.65
C TYR A 41 -0.12 6.49 4.55
N LEU A 42 0.46 6.23 3.38
CA LEU A 42 1.90 6.36 3.15
C LEU A 42 2.38 7.80 3.35
N THR A 43 1.66 8.79 2.83
CA THR A 43 1.98 10.20 3.00
C THR A 43 1.99 10.60 4.48
N THR A 44 1.02 10.15 5.25
CA THR A 44 0.93 10.42 6.69
C THR A 44 2.11 9.77 7.43
N ARG A 45 2.42 8.52 7.13
CA ARG A 45 3.52 7.78 7.78
C ARG A 45 4.89 8.39 7.45
N VAL A 46 5.13 8.73 6.18
CA VAL A 46 6.39 9.38 5.76
C VAL A 46 6.57 10.74 6.45
N ARG A 47 5.52 11.56 6.51
CA ARG A 47 5.57 12.86 7.19
C ARG A 47 5.80 12.75 8.70
N GLN A 48 5.21 11.76 9.34
CA GLN A 48 5.43 11.51 10.78
C GLN A 48 6.86 11.09 11.08
N ALA A 49 7.47 10.31 10.21
CA ALA A 49 8.83 9.81 10.35
C ALA A 49 9.91 10.71 9.73
N ASP A 50 9.51 11.80 9.04
CA ASP A 50 10.42 12.77 8.41
C ASP A 50 11.16 13.62 9.47
N THR A 51 11.97 12.94 10.22
CA THR A 51 12.99 13.50 11.11
C THR A 51 14.36 13.10 10.57
N ALA A 52 15.44 13.68 11.04
CA ALA A 52 16.78 13.42 10.53
C ALA A 52 17.10 11.91 10.52
N GLY A 53 17.13 11.30 9.33
CA GLY A 53 17.44 9.90 9.11
C GLY A 53 16.33 8.89 9.42
N GLY A 54 15.10 9.36 9.72
CA GLY A 54 13.98 8.48 10.08
C GLY A 54 13.33 7.75 8.90
N VAL A 55 13.56 8.19 7.66
CA VAL A 55 12.95 7.61 6.45
C VAL A 55 14.05 7.13 5.49
N ARG A 56 13.98 5.87 5.09
CA ARG A 56 14.86 5.31 4.05
C ARG A 56 14.15 4.21 3.28
N VAL A 57 14.67 3.88 2.10
CA VAL A 57 14.23 2.75 1.28
C VAL A 57 15.37 1.74 1.18
N GLY A 58 15.03 0.46 1.15
CA GLY A 58 16.00 -0.60 1.00
C GLY A 58 15.33 -1.97 0.85
N ALA A 59 16.15 -3.01 0.85
CA ALA A 59 15.66 -4.37 0.80
C ALA A 59 15.13 -4.85 2.16
N PHE A 60 14.09 -5.67 2.14
CA PHE A 60 13.59 -6.31 3.35
C PHE A 60 14.64 -7.31 3.88
N ASP A 61 15.06 -7.12 5.12
CA ASP A 61 15.96 -7.97 5.92
C ASP A 61 16.94 -8.89 5.13
N GLY A 62 17.82 -8.30 4.32
CA GLY A 62 18.87 -9.02 3.60
C GLY A 62 18.51 -9.51 2.20
N GLY A 63 17.33 -9.16 1.68
CA GLY A 63 16.98 -9.35 0.28
C GLY A 63 17.76 -8.43 -0.67
N GLU A 64 17.61 -8.64 -1.96
CA GLU A 64 18.11 -7.74 -3.00
C GLU A 64 16.98 -6.83 -3.50
N GLY A 65 17.27 -5.53 -3.63
CA GLY A 65 16.34 -4.55 -4.20
C GLY A 65 15.92 -3.43 -3.24
N GLU A 66 15.17 -2.48 -3.77
CA GLU A 66 14.65 -1.30 -3.06
C GLU A 66 13.13 -1.39 -3.00
N ASP A 67 12.58 -2.32 -2.22
CA ASP A 67 11.15 -2.62 -2.21
C ASP A 67 10.47 -2.34 -0.87
N THR A 68 11.22 -1.90 0.13
CA THR A 68 10.72 -1.68 1.49
C THR A 68 10.99 -0.26 1.97
N LEU A 69 9.97 0.39 2.50
CA LEU A 69 10.08 1.67 3.19
C LEU A 69 10.36 1.42 4.67
N PHE A 70 11.45 1.98 5.17
CA PHE A 70 11.84 1.91 6.57
C PHE A 70 11.59 3.25 7.25
N LEU A 71 10.81 3.23 8.31
CA LEU A 71 10.47 4.38 9.15
C LEU A 71 11.01 4.13 10.54
N THR A 72 12.08 4.82 10.91
CA THR A 72 12.76 4.64 12.20
C THR A 72 12.38 5.74 13.18
N GLU A 73 12.06 5.36 14.40
CA GLU A 73 11.76 6.27 15.50
C GLU A 73 12.47 5.85 16.79
N GLN A 74 12.71 6.81 17.67
CA GLN A 74 13.27 6.57 18.98
C GLN A 74 12.16 6.60 20.04
N ILE A 75 12.03 5.54 20.80
CA ILE A 75 11.09 5.43 21.91
C ILE A 75 11.88 5.07 23.17
N ASP A 76 11.92 5.96 24.15
CA ASP A 76 12.67 5.77 25.41
C ASP A 76 14.16 5.40 25.22
N GLY A 77 14.78 5.95 24.16
CA GLY A 77 16.19 5.70 23.83
C GLY A 77 16.45 4.41 23.05
N VAL A 78 15.42 3.67 22.68
CA VAL A 78 15.49 2.46 21.84
C VAL A 78 14.97 2.78 20.44
N ALA A 79 15.71 2.37 19.41
CA ALA A 79 15.31 2.53 18.02
C ALA A 79 14.33 1.45 17.60
N TYR A 80 13.19 1.89 17.09
CA TYR A 80 12.18 1.02 16.49
C TYR A 80 12.02 1.35 15.02
N THR A 81 11.83 0.35 14.20
CA THR A 81 11.65 0.50 12.77
C THR A 81 10.31 -0.10 12.34
N THR A 82 9.52 0.72 11.66
CA THR A 82 8.35 0.25 10.92
C THR A 82 8.79 -0.05 9.49
N ARG A 83 8.59 -1.29 9.05
CA ARG A 83 8.79 -1.71 7.67
C ARG A 83 7.45 -1.69 6.96
N VAL A 84 7.36 -0.97 5.87
CA VAL A 84 6.17 -0.94 5.01
C VAL A 84 6.55 -1.57 3.68
N TYR A 85 5.87 -2.63 3.29
CA TYR A 85 6.20 -3.44 2.12
C TYR A 85 4.96 -4.13 1.54
N TRP A 86 5.06 -4.56 0.30
CA TRP A 86 4.04 -5.36 -0.35
C TRP A 86 4.42 -6.84 -0.28
N TYR A 87 3.48 -7.66 0.15
CA TYR A 87 3.66 -9.10 0.23
C TYR A 87 2.31 -9.81 0.07
N ASP A 88 2.27 -10.83 -0.80
CA ASP A 88 1.11 -11.69 -1.02
C ASP A 88 -0.21 -10.93 -1.25
N GLY A 89 -0.18 -9.96 -2.17
CA GLY A 89 -1.36 -9.19 -2.56
C GLY A 89 -1.76 -8.07 -1.59
N THR A 90 -0.99 -7.83 -0.55
CA THR A 90 -1.31 -6.82 0.48
C THR A 90 -0.14 -5.88 0.77
N LEU A 91 -0.46 -4.62 1.03
CA LEU A 91 0.47 -3.71 1.70
C LEU A 91 0.50 -4.07 3.18
N ARG A 92 1.69 -4.31 3.71
CA ARG A 92 1.91 -4.74 5.09
C ARG A 92 2.76 -3.76 5.87
N GLU A 93 2.53 -3.72 7.17
CA GLU A 93 3.30 -2.96 8.13
C GLU A 93 3.85 -3.88 9.21
N LEU A 94 5.14 -3.77 9.50
CA LEU A 94 5.81 -4.55 10.51
C LEU A 94 6.62 -3.63 11.42
N PHE A 95 6.18 -3.50 12.66
CA PHE A 95 6.82 -2.69 13.68
C PHE A 95 7.65 -3.57 14.62
N ALA A 96 8.93 -3.28 14.74
CA ALA A 96 9.83 -4.00 15.63
C ALA A 96 11.03 -3.15 16.05
N GLU A 97 11.72 -3.56 17.11
CA GLU A 97 13.00 -2.98 17.49
C GLU A 97 14.00 -3.15 16.33
N GLU A 98 14.82 -2.12 16.11
CA GLU A 98 15.82 -2.14 15.03
C GLU A 98 16.79 -3.32 15.20
N GLY A 99 17.09 -4.01 14.08
CA GLY A 99 17.96 -5.19 14.08
C GLY A 99 17.26 -6.51 14.36
N THR A 100 15.94 -6.51 14.59
CA THR A 100 15.16 -7.75 14.69
C THR A 100 14.94 -8.34 13.30
N GLU A 101 15.39 -9.57 13.09
CA GLU A 101 15.13 -10.34 11.87
C GLU A 101 13.72 -10.93 11.91
N LEU A 102 12.92 -10.64 10.90
CA LEU A 102 11.54 -11.09 10.80
C LEU A 102 11.20 -11.47 9.36
N ASP A 103 10.31 -12.43 9.21
CA ASP A 103 9.84 -12.86 7.90
C ASP A 103 8.77 -11.90 7.33
N MET A 104 8.63 -11.87 6.01
CA MET A 104 7.67 -10.98 5.32
C MET A 104 6.20 -11.29 5.66
N ASP A 105 5.90 -12.50 6.10
CA ASP A 105 4.55 -12.89 6.53
C ASP A 105 4.18 -12.40 7.94
N ALA A 106 5.18 -11.97 8.73
CA ALA A 106 4.98 -11.48 10.09
C ALA A 106 4.28 -10.10 10.15
N GLY A 107 4.30 -9.33 9.07
CA GLY A 107 3.67 -8.01 9.00
C GLY A 107 2.15 -8.07 9.02
N GLU A 108 1.55 -7.05 9.61
CA GLU A 108 0.10 -6.87 9.62
C GLU A 108 -0.39 -6.32 8.27
N ALA A 109 -1.43 -6.90 7.71
CA ALA A 109 -2.02 -6.44 6.47
C ALA A 109 -2.77 -5.11 6.68
N VAL A 110 -2.39 -4.08 5.92
CA VAL A 110 -3.01 -2.75 5.99
C VAL A 110 -4.13 -2.62 4.97
N LEU A 111 -3.85 -3.00 3.72
CA LEU A 111 -4.84 -3.00 2.64
C LEU A 111 -4.43 -3.91 1.48
N ASP A 112 -5.44 -4.34 0.71
CA ASP A 112 -5.22 -5.13 -0.51
C ASP A 112 -4.85 -4.21 -1.68
N CYS A 113 -3.80 -4.58 -2.43
CA CYS A 113 -3.38 -3.85 -3.63
C CYS A 113 -2.58 -4.76 -4.57
N GLY A 114 -2.51 -4.39 -5.85
CA GLY A 114 -1.83 -5.17 -6.88
C GLY A 114 -0.31 -5.17 -6.75
N GLY A 115 0.26 -4.15 -6.16
CA GLY A 115 1.70 -4.05 -5.90
C GLY A 115 2.08 -2.70 -5.33
N VAL A 116 3.17 -2.66 -4.58
CA VAL A 116 3.79 -1.42 -4.11
C VAL A 116 5.31 -1.59 -4.21
N ARG A 117 5.96 -0.60 -4.79
CA ARG A 117 7.40 -0.55 -4.89
C ARG A 117 7.89 0.80 -4.38
N PHE A 118 8.88 0.79 -3.52
CA PHE A 118 9.53 1.99 -2.99
C PHE A 118 10.87 2.22 -3.67
N PHE A 119 11.27 3.47 -3.81
CA PHE A 119 12.54 3.87 -4.40
C PHE A 119 13.03 5.19 -3.79
N GLU A 120 14.33 5.42 -3.86
CA GLU A 120 14.92 6.70 -3.49
C GLU A 120 14.84 7.70 -4.63
N THR A 121 14.72 8.99 -4.31
CA THR A 121 14.77 10.12 -5.24
C THR A 121 15.85 11.09 -4.81
N ASP A 122 16.22 12.01 -5.69
CA ASP A 122 17.24 13.03 -5.39
C ASP A 122 16.93 13.89 -4.15
N SER A 123 15.65 14.02 -3.80
CA SER A 123 15.18 14.87 -2.70
C SER A 123 14.44 14.12 -1.59
N GLY A 124 14.32 12.80 -1.71
CA GLY A 124 13.58 12.03 -0.73
C GLY A 124 13.29 10.59 -1.14
N VAL A 125 12.06 10.18 -1.02
CA VAL A 125 11.61 8.82 -1.35
C VAL A 125 10.34 8.86 -2.18
N GLY A 126 10.11 7.80 -2.95
CA GLY A 126 8.91 7.64 -3.75
C GLY A 126 8.32 6.25 -3.65
N ALA A 127 7.11 6.11 -4.13
CA ALA A 127 6.42 4.84 -4.26
C ALA A 127 5.65 4.74 -5.57
N GLU A 128 5.63 3.55 -6.15
CA GLU A 128 4.73 3.18 -7.24
C GLU A 128 3.69 2.20 -6.69
N LEU A 129 2.44 2.60 -6.78
CA LEU A 129 1.28 1.81 -6.35
C LEU A 129 0.61 1.21 -7.59
N THR A 130 0.45 -0.10 -7.61
CA THR A 130 -0.30 -0.79 -8.65
C THR A 130 -1.69 -1.12 -8.14
N GLY A 131 -2.72 -0.58 -8.79
CA GLY A 131 -4.10 -0.90 -8.48
C GLY A 131 -4.50 -2.31 -8.93
N ALA A 132 -5.66 -2.75 -8.51
CA ALA A 132 -6.22 -4.06 -8.91
C ALA A 132 -6.52 -4.15 -10.43
N ASP A 133 -6.72 -3.02 -11.08
CA ASP A 133 -6.91 -2.86 -12.54
C ASP A 133 -5.59 -2.78 -13.33
N GLY A 134 -4.43 -2.79 -12.63
CA GLY A 134 -3.11 -2.65 -13.21
C GLY A 134 -2.67 -1.20 -13.45
N GLU A 135 -3.48 -0.21 -13.06
CA GLU A 135 -3.09 1.19 -13.11
C GLU A 135 -1.98 1.48 -12.12
N ILE A 136 -0.93 2.20 -12.57
CA ILE A 136 0.20 2.57 -11.74
C ILE A 136 0.10 4.05 -11.38
N THR A 137 0.11 4.31 -10.08
CA THR A 137 0.16 5.66 -9.51
C THR A 137 1.49 5.88 -8.81
N ARG A 138 2.18 6.95 -9.17
CA ARG A 138 3.46 7.33 -8.56
C ARG A 138 3.26 8.42 -7.51
N LEU A 139 3.91 8.25 -6.38
CA LEU A 139 3.98 9.21 -5.28
C LEU A 139 5.43 9.56 -5.01
N ASP A 140 5.71 10.85 -4.82
CA ASP A 140 7.05 11.33 -4.46
C ASP A 140 6.94 12.22 -3.21
N TRP A 141 7.81 12.02 -2.24
CA TRP A 141 7.88 12.80 -1.01
C TRP A 141 9.27 13.41 -0.85
N THR A 142 9.32 14.72 -0.78
CA THR A 142 10.55 15.45 -0.42
C THR A 142 10.75 15.37 1.08
N LEU A 143 11.90 14.90 1.51
CA LEU A 143 12.25 14.79 2.93
C LEU A 143 12.93 16.09 3.41
N ARG A 144 12.47 16.61 4.53
CA ARG A 144 13.07 17.80 5.17
C ARG A 144 14.47 17.52 5.74
N SER A 145 14.72 16.27 6.11
CA SER A 145 16.01 15.82 6.63
C SER A 145 17.14 15.78 5.59
N GLY A 146 16.82 15.85 4.29
CA GLY A 146 17.81 15.90 3.20
C GLY A 146 18.46 17.28 2.98
N GLU A 147 17.88 18.36 3.48
CA GLU A 147 18.41 19.72 3.29
C GLU A 147 19.53 20.11 4.28
N GLY A 148 19.83 19.29 5.27
CA GLY A 148 20.83 19.57 6.31
C GLY A 148 22.23 18.99 6.04
N ALA A 149 22.47 18.28 4.94
CA ALA A 149 23.73 17.57 4.69
C ALA A 149 24.70 18.32 3.76
N SER A 150 24.42 19.57 3.37
CA SER A 150 25.34 20.40 2.60
C SER A 150 25.67 21.72 3.32
N SER A 151 26.58 21.63 4.28
CA SER A 151 27.31 22.77 4.83
C SER A 151 28.72 22.34 5.21
#